data_a21d2a812dbcf28a81a30c30c0817665
#
_entry.id   a21d2a812dbcf28a81a30c30c0817665
#
_cell.length_a   1.000
_cell.length_b   1.000
_cell.length_c   1.000
_cell.angle_alpha   90.00
_cell.angle_beta   90.00
_cell.angle_gamma   90.00
#
_symmetry.space_group_name_H-M   'P 1'
#
loop_
_entity.id
_entity.type
_entity.pdbx_description
1 polymer ?
#
loop_
_entity_poly.entity_id
_entity_poly.type
_entity_poly.pdbx_seq_one_letter_code
_entity_poly.pdbx_strand_id
1 'polypeptide(L)'
;MRRPRQQITDRGSASRETILDGAFQTFAKNGYRDTAMDDIAAAAEISKGGIYFHFPTKESIFRELMRTTAAKLVAKVETAVAVEPDPISKAEVALRTVLEVFAGHRTMARLFFEAGGAGRGFQTELNAMHDRFARLIQSYLDAAVAEGAIPPIDTRITSVAWFGALDEVVAQWLLASRPAPLEDAYPTLRAILLRSVGVTEERIAAGPVVQPLATFPETSQ
;
A
#
# COMPACT_ATOMS: atom_id res chain seq x y z
N MET A 1 -41.37 3.75 -20.68
CA MET A 1 -40.44 2.76 -20.15
C MET A 1 -39.22 3.49 -19.59
N ARG A 2 -39.12 3.61 -18.25
CA ARG A 2 -37.97 4.24 -17.57
C ARG A 2 -36.85 3.21 -17.52
N ARG A 3 -35.68 3.51 -18.13
CA ARG A 3 -34.44 2.70 -17.97
C ARG A 3 -33.98 2.74 -16.49
N PRO A 4 -33.61 1.61 -15.90
CA PRO A 4 -33.28 1.56 -14.48
C PRO A 4 -32.01 2.38 -14.19
N ARG A 5 -32.05 3.12 -13.09
CA ARG A 5 -30.94 3.93 -12.53
C ARG A 5 -29.64 3.13 -12.30
N GLN A 6 -29.72 1.82 -12.18
CA GLN A 6 -28.63 0.88 -11.94
C GLN A 6 -27.64 0.75 -13.12
N GLN A 7 -28.13 0.78 -14.37
CA GLN A 7 -27.25 0.69 -15.55
C GLN A 7 -26.38 1.94 -15.79
N ILE A 8 -26.77 3.10 -15.24
CA ILE A 8 -25.99 4.34 -15.35
C ILE A 8 -24.85 4.34 -14.32
N THR A 9 -25.08 3.79 -13.13
CA THR A 9 -24.06 3.63 -12.08
C THR A 9 -22.97 2.63 -12.50
N ASP A 10 -23.35 1.51 -13.10
CA ASP A 10 -22.39 0.47 -13.52
C ASP A 10 -21.48 0.94 -14.67
N ARG A 11 -22.01 1.69 -15.63
CA ARG A 11 -21.18 2.30 -16.69
C ARG A 11 -20.29 3.42 -16.18
N GLY A 12 -20.74 4.18 -15.19
CA GLY A 12 -19.96 5.24 -14.57
C GLY A 12 -18.80 4.70 -13.73
N SER A 13 -19.00 3.60 -13.00
CA SER A 13 -17.95 2.94 -12.22
C SER A 13 -16.93 2.25 -13.12
N ALA A 14 -17.36 1.53 -14.15
CA ALA A 14 -16.48 0.92 -15.14
C ALA A 14 -15.60 1.96 -15.85
N SER A 15 -16.17 3.12 -16.21
CA SER A 15 -15.38 4.20 -16.81
C SER A 15 -14.35 4.81 -15.86
N ARG A 16 -14.66 4.94 -14.56
CA ARG A 16 -13.69 5.43 -13.57
C ARG A 16 -12.53 4.44 -13.38
N GLU A 17 -12.80 3.16 -13.29
CA GLU A 17 -11.80 2.12 -13.16
C GLU A 17 -10.87 2.08 -14.39
N THR A 18 -11.44 2.11 -15.59
CA THR A 18 -10.67 2.17 -16.84
C THR A 18 -9.78 3.41 -16.91
N ILE A 19 -10.26 4.58 -16.42
CA ILE A 19 -9.43 5.80 -16.32
C ILE A 19 -8.27 5.59 -15.34
N LEU A 20 -8.50 4.98 -14.19
CA LEU A 20 -7.45 4.74 -13.19
C LEU A 20 -6.39 3.75 -13.70
N ASP A 21 -6.79 2.72 -14.44
CA ASP A 21 -5.87 1.76 -15.06
C ASP A 21 -5.02 2.43 -16.15
N GLY A 22 -5.62 3.19 -17.04
CA GLY A 22 -4.91 3.98 -18.05
C GLY A 22 -3.99 5.04 -17.44
N ALA A 23 -4.42 5.68 -16.35
CA ALA A 23 -3.61 6.62 -15.59
C ALA A 23 -2.41 5.95 -14.94
N PHE A 24 -2.61 4.77 -14.33
CA PHE A 24 -1.51 4.01 -13.75
C PHE A 24 -0.44 3.68 -14.78
N GLN A 25 -0.84 3.14 -15.94
CA GLN A 25 0.08 2.81 -17.03
C GLN A 25 0.84 4.04 -17.53
N THR A 26 0.14 5.17 -17.69
CA THR A 26 0.73 6.41 -18.21
C THR A 26 1.69 7.03 -17.20
N PHE A 27 1.30 7.11 -15.91
CA PHE A 27 2.18 7.60 -14.85
C PHE A 27 3.40 6.70 -14.66
N ALA A 28 3.22 5.38 -14.76
CA ALA A 28 4.30 4.40 -14.67
C ALA A 28 5.37 4.59 -15.74
N LYS A 29 4.93 4.94 -16.95
CA LYS A 29 5.80 5.12 -18.12
C LYS A 29 6.47 6.49 -18.16
N ASN A 30 5.71 7.55 -17.91
CA ASN A 30 6.14 8.93 -18.16
C ASN A 30 6.49 9.69 -16.85
N GLY A 31 6.12 9.14 -15.68
CA GLY A 31 6.10 9.88 -14.42
C GLY A 31 4.86 10.78 -14.29
N TYR A 32 4.57 11.22 -13.08
CA TYR A 32 3.42 12.10 -12.82
C TYR A 32 3.54 13.47 -13.52
N ARG A 33 4.73 14.08 -13.49
CA ARG A 33 4.93 15.46 -14.00
C ARG A 33 4.70 15.56 -15.49
N ASP A 34 5.25 14.63 -16.26
CA ASP A 34 5.29 14.65 -17.73
C ASP A 34 4.06 14.00 -18.38
N THR A 35 3.11 13.50 -17.60
CA THR A 35 1.84 12.96 -18.09
C THR A 35 0.81 14.06 -18.28
N ALA A 36 0.16 14.11 -19.45
CA ALA A 36 -0.99 14.98 -19.72
C ALA A 36 -2.32 14.23 -19.55
N MET A 37 -3.43 14.98 -19.37
CA MET A 37 -4.78 14.40 -19.33
C MET A 37 -5.15 13.67 -20.63
N ASP A 38 -4.68 14.18 -21.77
CA ASP A 38 -4.93 13.58 -23.09
C ASP A 38 -4.21 12.22 -23.23
N ASP A 39 -3.02 12.04 -22.63
CA ASP A 39 -2.31 10.77 -22.61
C ASP A 39 -3.08 9.71 -21.83
N ILE A 40 -3.64 10.10 -20.69
CA ILE A 40 -4.48 9.22 -19.87
C ILE A 40 -5.77 8.86 -20.61
N ALA A 41 -6.41 9.84 -21.27
CA ALA A 41 -7.62 9.61 -22.06
C ALA A 41 -7.38 8.60 -23.20
N ALA A 42 -6.22 8.72 -23.88
CA ALA A 42 -5.81 7.80 -24.94
C ALA A 42 -5.53 6.38 -24.39
N ALA A 43 -4.82 6.27 -23.26
CA ALA A 43 -4.52 4.98 -22.62
C ALA A 43 -5.79 4.29 -22.07
N ALA A 44 -6.77 5.06 -21.62
CA ALA A 44 -8.05 4.57 -21.13
C ALA A 44 -9.08 4.34 -22.26
N GLU A 45 -8.73 4.64 -23.51
CA GLU A 45 -9.65 4.57 -24.67
C GLU A 45 -10.94 5.39 -24.50
N ILE A 46 -10.84 6.55 -23.84
CA ILE A 46 -11.96 7.42 -23.51
C ILE A 46 -11.79 8.77 -24.23
N SER A 47 -12.91 9.40 -24.63
CA SER A 47 -12.86 10.74 -25.19
C SER A 47 -12.37 11.79 -24.18
N LYS A 48 -11.79 12.88 -24.68
CA LYS A 48 -11.37 14.02 -23.85
C LYS A 48 -12.52 14.55 -22.96
N GLY A 49 -13.75 14.66 -23.49
CA GLY A 49 -14.92 15.05 -22.70
C GLY A 49 -15.27 14.02 -21.61
N GLY A 50 -15.10 12.73 -21.90
CA GLY A 50 -15.34 11.64 -20.96
C GLY A 50 -14.40 11.68 -19.76
N ILE A 51 -13.09 11.90 -19.96
CA ILE A 51 -12.15 11.96 -18.83
C ILE A 51 -12.43 13.16 -17.93
N TYR A 52 -12.69 14.37 -18.50
CA TYR A 52 -12.99 15.56 -17.70
C TYR A 52 -14.35 15.49 -16.99
N PHE A 53 -15.30 14.70 -17.48
CA PHE A 53 -16.54 14.41 -16.77
C PHE A 53 -16.31 13.63 -15.47
N HIS A 54 -15.37 12.68 -15.45
CA HIS A 54 -15.05 11.86 -14.30
C HIS A 54 -14.02 12.49 -13.37
N PHE A 55 -13.04 13.17 -13.93
CA PHE A 55 -11.91 13.75 -13.20
C PHE A 55 -11.57 15.13 -13.78
N PRO A 56 -11.78 16.21 -13.02
CA PRO A 56 -11.52 17.56 -13.50
C PRO A 56 -10.04 17.88 -13.72
N THR A 57 -9.13 17.12 -13.05
CA THR A 57 -7.68 17.39 -13.11
C THR A 57 -6.88 16.09 -13.02
N LYS A 58 -5.65 16.10 -13.55
CA LYS A 58 -4.67 15.04 -13.40
C LYS A 58 -4.40 14.71 -11.92
N GLU A 59 -4.37 15.73 -11.08
CA GLU A 59 -4.22 15.60 -9.64
C GLU A 59 -5.37 14.79 -9.01
N SER A 60 -6.63 15.00 -9.42
CA SER A 60 -7.77 14.25 -8.91
C SER A 60 -7.73 12.77 -9.31
N ILE A 61 -7.22 12.43 -10.50
CA ILE A 61 -6.98 11.05 -10.93
C ILE A 61 -5.90 10.42 -10.05
N PHE A 62 -4.76 11.09 -9.92
CA PHE A 62 -3.63 10.56 -9.15
C PHE A 62 -3.99 10.33 -7.68
N ARG A 63 -4.71 11.27 -7.06
CA ARG A 63 -5.21 11.15 -5.69
C ARG A 63 -6.12 9.93 -5.52
N GLU A 64 -7.06 9.73 -6.44
CA GLU A 64 -7.95 8.58 -6.42
C GLU A 64 -7.20 7.26 -6.65
N LEU A 65 -6.21 7.25 -7.55
CA LEU A 65 -5.33 6.11 -7.77
C LEU A 65 -4.57 5.74 -6.49
N MET A 66 -3.97 6.72 -5.81
CA MET A 66 -3.28 6.52 -4.55
C MET A 66 -4.21 5.95 -3.48
N ARG A 67 -5.40 6.55 -3.32
CA ARG A 67 -6.41 6.14 -2.34
C ARG A 67 -6.88 4.69 -2.57
N THR A 68 -7.19 4.33 -3.81
CA THR A 68 -7.68 2.99 -4.15
C THR A 68 -6.58 1.94 -4.00
N THR A 69 -5.34 2.26 -4.39
CA THR A 69 -4.20 1.35 -4.23
C THR A 69 -3.86 1.12 -2.77
N ALA A 70 -3.83 2.17 -1.95
CA ALA A 70 -3.63 2.04 -0.51
C ALA A 70 -4.74 1.20 0.15
N ALA A 71 -6.00 1.37 -0.28
CA ALA A 71 -7.11 0.57 0.23
C ALA A 71 -6.96 -0.93 -0.15
N LYS A 72 -6.53 -1.22 -1.39
CA LYS A 72 -6.26 -2.61 -1.84
C LYS A 72 -5.12 -3.24 -1.02
N LEU A 73 -4.05 -2.49 -0.74
CA LEU A 73 -2.94 -2.99 0.09
C LEU A 73 -3.40 -3.29 1.51
N VAL A 74 -4.16 -2.39 2.14
CA VAL A 74 -4.70 -2.63 3.48
C VAL A 74 -5.61 -3.86 3.50
N ALA A 75 -6.53 -3.99 2.56
CA ALA A 75 -7.41 -5.16 2.48
C ALA A 75 -6.63 -6.47 2.31
N LYS A 76 -5.54 -6.44 1.54
CA LYS A 76 -4.65 -7.60 1.39
C LYS A 76 -3.97 -7.96 2.71
N VAL A 77 -3.46 -6.98 3.44
CA VAL A 77 -2.88 -7.20 4.77
C VAL A 77 -3.93 -7.75 5.73
N GLU A 78 -5.12 -7.14 5.81
CA GLU A 78 -6.23 -7.61 6.65
C GLU A 78 -6.61 -9.06 6.36
N THR A 79 -6.66 -9.45 5.07
CA THR A 79 -6.92 -10.84 4.66
C THR A 79 -5.79 -11.78 5.12
N ALA A 80 -4.54 -11.38 4.93
CA ALA A 80 -3.39 -12.21 5.30
C ALA A 80 -3.30 -12.43 6.81
N VAL A 81 -3.61 -11.42 7.62
CA VAL A 81 -3.54 -11.52 9.09
C VAL A 81 -4.76 -12.17 9.75
N ALA A 82 -5.87 -12.34 9.02
CA ALA A 82 -7.13 -12.84 9.59
C ALA A 82 -7.02 -14.26 10.16
N VAL A 83 -6.08 -15.06 9.64
CA VAL A 83 -5.85 -16.45 10.07
C VAL A 83 -4.81 -16.57 11.18
N GLU A 84 -4.13 -15.48 11.53
CA GLU A 84 -3.07 -15.51 12.53
C GLU A 84 -3.65 -15.52 13.95
N PRO A 85 -3.12 -16.37 14.85
CA PRO A 85 -3.73 -16.60 16.15
C PRO A 85 -3.47 -15.49 17.16
N ASP A 86 -2.33 -14.80 17.08
CA ASP A 86 -1.88 -13.85 18.07
C ASP A 86 -1.42 -12.52 17.43
N PRO A 87 -1.45 -11.40 18.19
CA PRO A 87 -1.14 -10.06 17.67
C PRO A 87 0.28 -9.92 17.12
N ILE A 88 1.27 -10.63 17.67
CA ILE A 88 2.66 -10.57 17.18
C ILE A 88 2.75 -11.25 15.81
N SER A 89 2.17 -12.43 15.64
CA SER A 89 2.08 -13.11 14.33
C SER A 89 1.36 -12.23 13.29
N LYS A 90 0.29 -11.52 13.70
CA LYS A 90 -0.39 -10.55 12.81
C LYS A 90 0.54 -9.44 12.35
N ALA A 91 1.31 -8.85 13.27
CA ALA A 91 2.29 -7.82 12.93
C ALA A 91 3.39 -8.33 11.98
N GLU A 92 3.89 -9.54 12.21
CA GLU A 92 4.89 -10.20 11.37
C GLU A 92 4.38 -10.47 9.95
N VAL A 93 3.17 -11.02 9.82
CA VAL A 93 2.53 -11.29 8.53
C VAL A 93 2.19 -9.99 7.80
N ALA A 94 1.73 -8.97 8.51
CA ALA A 94 1.48 -7.65 7.93
C ALA A 94 2.76 -7.05 7.32
N LEU A 95 3.88 -7.06 8.06
CA LEU A 95 5.18 -6.60 7.58
C LEU A 95 5.62 -7.34 6.31
N ARG A 96 5.58 -8.68 6.35
CA ARG A 96 5.95 -9.51 5.20
C ARG A 96 5.08 -9.22 3.99
N THR A 97 3.75 -9.17 4.16
CA THR A 97 2.81 -8.90 3.07
C THR A 97 3.08 -7.56 2.39
N VAL A 98 3.38 -6.52 3.17
CA VAL A 98 3.70 -5.19 2.61
C VAL A 98 4.99 -5.24 1.78
N LEU A 99 6.05 -5.86 2.28
CA LEU A 99 7.31 -6.00 1.53
C LEU A 99 7.11 -6.79 0.23
N GLU A 100 6.40 -7.92 0.27
CA GLU A 100 6.08 -8.74 -0.91
C GLU A 100 5.27 -7.96 -1.95
N VAL A 101 4.28 -7.17 -1.53
CA VAL A 101 3.50 -6.33 -2.45
C VAL A 101 4.36 -5.29 -3.13
N PHE A 102 5.22 -4.59 -2.38
CA PHE A 102 6.09 -3.59 -2.97
C PHE A 102 7.16 -4.22 -3.88
N ALA A 103 7.70 -5.38 -3.51
CA ALA A 103 8.65 -6.13 -4.34
C ALA A 103 8.02 -6.53 -5.69
N GLY A 104 6.81 -7.08 -5.66
CA GLY A 104 6.07 -7.48 -6.86
C GLY A 104 5.57 -6.29 -7.70
N HIS A 105 5.50 -5.07 -7.13
CA HIS A 105 4.93 -3.89 -7.80
C HIS A 105 5.81 -2.65 -7.67
N ARG A 106 7.09 -2.78 -8.05
CA ARG A 106 8.10 -1.70 -7.89
C ARG A 106 7.68 -0.37 -8.53
N THR A 107 7.03 -0.42 -9.69
CA THR A 107 6.54 0.78 -10.38
C THR A 107 5.47 1.51 -9.55
N MET A 108 4.56 0.74 -8.96
CA MET A 108 3.54 1.28 -8.05
C MET A 108 4.21 1.90 -6.81
N ALA A 109 5.14 1.20 -6.18
CA ALA A 109 5.88 1.72 -5.03
C ALA A 109 6.58 3.04 -5.38
N ARG A 110 7.23 3.12 -6.54
CA ARG A 110 7.88 4.36 -7.01
C ARG A 110 6.90 5.52 -7.13
N LEU A 111 5.72 5.30 -7.72
CA LEU A 111 4.70 6.34 -7.85
C LEU A 111 4.25 6.88 -6.48
N PHE A 112 4.14 6.02 -5.47
CA PHE A 112 3.82 6.44 -4.11
C PHE A 112 4.91 7.35 -3.51
N PHE A 113 6.17 6.99 -3.68
CA PHE A 113 7.30 7.78 -3.16
C PHE A 113 7.49 9.10 -3.93
N GLU A 114 7.30 9.12 -5.26
CA GLU A 114 7.38 10.33 -6.07
C GLU A 114 6.25 11.33 -5.75
N ALA A 115 5.11 10.85 -5.26
CA ALA A 115 3.99 11.69 -4.85
C ALA A 115 4.36 12.71 -3.76
N GLY A 116 5.27 12.36 -2.84
CA GLY A 116 5.77 13.26 -1.81
C GLY A 116 6.43 14.53 -2.37
N GLY A 117 6.98 14.47 -3.59
CA GLY A 117 7.58 15.61 -4.30
C GLY A 117 6.64 16.38 -5.23
N ALA A 118 5.39 15.95 -5.40
CA ALA A 118 4.47 16.48 -6.42
C ALA A 118 3.65 17.71 -5.99
N GLY A 119 3.73 18.15 -4.72
CA GLY A 119 3.10 19.38 -4.24
C GLY A 119 2.21 19.20 -3.00
N ARG A 120 1.72 20.32 -2.44
CA ARG A 120 0.98 20.34 -1.16
C ARG A 120 -0.32 19.52 -1.17
N GLY A 121 -1.01 19.38 -2.31
CA GLY A 121 -2.25 18.61 -2.42
C GLY A 121 -2.02 17.11 -2.17
N PHE A 122 -0.85 16.59 -2.56
CA PHE A 122 -0.48 15.18 -2.34
C PHE A 122 0.00 14.90 -0.92
N GLN A 123 0.61 15.89 -0.26
CA GLN A 123 1.11 15.71 1.11
C GLN A 123 -0.02 15.34 2.08
N THR A 124 -1.20 15.91 1.91
CA THR A 124 -2.37 15.59 2.75
C THR A 124 -2.79 14.13 2.57
N GLU A 125 -2.86 13.66 1.32
CA GLU A 125 -3.25 12.26 1.03
C GLU A 125 -2.17 11.28 1.49
N LEU A 126 -0.89 11.63 1.29
CA LEU A 126 0.23 10.81 1.76
C LEU A 126 0.23 10.69 3.28
N ASN A 127 0.03 11.79 4.00
CA ASN A 127 -0.09 11.79 5.45
C ASN A 127 -1.28 10.95 5.93
N ALA A 128 -2.45 11.07 5.28
CA ALA A 128 -3.61 10.25 5.61
C ALA A 128 -3.36 8.75 5.39
N MET A 129 -2.59 8.39 4.37
CA MET A 129 -2.17 7.02 4.11
C MET A 129 -1.19 6.54 5.19
N HIS A 130 -0.17 7.32 5.52
CA HIS A 130 0.79 7.02 6.60
C HIS A 130 0.07 6.81 7.93
N ASP A 131 -0.85 7.71 8.30
CA ASP A 131 -1.67 7.59 9.51
C ASP A 131 -2.52 6.31 9.52
N ARG A 132 -3.02 5.89 8.37
CA ARG A 132 -3.82 4.65 8.27
C ARG A 132 -2.96 3.42 8.55
N PHE A 133 -1.76 3.34 7.98
CA PHE A 133 -0.84 2.23 8.22
C PHE A 133 -0.30 2.23 9.66
N ALA A 134 0.06 3.40 10.20
CA ALA A 134 0.49 3.51 11.59
C ALA A 134 -0.61 3.06 12.56
N ARG A 135 -1.89 3.43 12.32
CA ARG A 135 -3.02 2.95 13.14
C ARG A 135 -3.23 1.43 13.02
N LEU A 136 -3.01 0.85 11.85
CA LEU A 136 -3.10 -0.61 11.69
C LEU A 136 -2.02 -1.32 12.53
N ILE A 137 -0.77 -0.86 12.47
CA ILE A 137 0.32 -1.37 13.32
C ILE A 137 -0.02 -1.17 14.80
N GLN A 138 -0.49 0.03 15.16
CA GLN A 138 -0.86 0.34 16.54
C GLN A 138 -1.91 -0.63 17.08
N SER A 139 -2.92 -0.99 16.29
CA SER A 139 -3.96 -1.93 16.73
C SER A 139 -3.41 -3.31 17.10
N TYR A 140 -2.38 -3.79 16.40
CA TYR A 140 -1.71 -5.05 16.76
C TYR A 140 -0.87 -4.90 18.02
N LEU A 141 -0.17 -3.78 18.19
CA LEU A 141 0.61 -3.51 19.39
C LEU A 141 -0.29 -3.33 20.63
N ASP A 142 -1.42 -2.63 20.49
CA ASP A 142 -2.41 -2.47 21.56
C ASP A 142 -2.94 -3.85 22.00
N ALA A 143 -3.29 -4.71 21.06
CA ALA A 143 -3.72 -6.07 21.35
C ALA A 143 -2.61 -6.90 22.03
N ALA A 144 -1.36 -6.79 21.58
CA ALA A 144 -0.21 -7.49 22.15
C ALA A 144 0.06 -7.06 23.61
N VAL A 145 -0.09 -5.75 23.93
CA VAL A 145 -0.01 -5.25 25.31
C VAL A 145 -1.17 -5.77 26.14
N ALA A 146 -2.40 -5.72 25.61
CA ALA A 146 -3.60 -6.16 26.34
C ALA A 146 -3.57 -7.67 26.66
N GLU A 147 -2.99 -8.49 25.78
CA GLU A 147 -2.82 -9.93 25.98
C GLU A 147 -1.56 -10.28 26.82
N GLY A 148 -0.74 -9.30 27.18
CA GLY A 148 0.52 -9.51 27.91
C GLY A 148 1.62 -10.17 27.08
N ALA A 149 1.49 -10.18 25.75
CA ALA A 149 2.50 -10.72 24.82
C ALA A 149 3.75 -9.85 24.73
N ILE A 150 3.60 -8.54 25.03
CA ILE A 150 4.70 -7.57 25.17
C ILE A 150 4.45 -6.69 26.42
N PRO A 151 5.52 -6.08 27.00
CA PRO A 151 5.35 -5.15 28.11
C PRO A 151 4.55 -3.89 27.69
N PRO A 152 3.99 -3.13 28.63
CA PRO A 152 3.37 -1.84 28.34
C PRO A 152 4.35 -0.86 27.69
N ILE A 153 3.98 -0.30 26.55
CA ILE A 153 4.76 0.65 25.74
C ILE A 153 3.86 1.78 25.22
N ASP A 154 4.44 2.85 24.75
CA ASP A 154 3.70 3.85 23.94
C ASP A 154 3.49 3.28 22.51
N THR A 155 2.38 2.57 22.31
CA THR A 155 2.04 1.92 21.05
C THR A 155 1.86 2.92 19.90
N ARG A 156 1.43 4.15 20.19
CA ARG A 156 1.28 5.21 19.20
C ARG A 156 2.63 5.67 18.65
N ILE A 157 3.60 5.94 19.50
CA ILE A 157 4.95 6.33 19.04
C ILE A 157 5.65 5.15 18.39
N THR A 158 5.53 3.96 18.96
CA THR A 158 6.13 2.73 18.41
C THR A 158 5.59 2.42 17.02
N SER A 159 4.28 2.54 16.78
CA SER A 159 3.70 2.29 15.45
C SER A 159 4.22 3.26 14.39
N VAL A 160 4.39 4.53 14.73
CA VAL A 160 5.00 5.54 13.83
C VAL A 160 6.46 5.20 13.55
N ALA A 161 7.23 4.78 14.55
CA ALA A 161 8.62 4.37 14.38
C ALA A 161 8.75 3.12 13.50
N TRP A 162 7.89 2.11 13.70
CA TRP A 162 7.84 0.90 12.90
C TRP A 162 7.50 1.20 11.44
N PHE A 163 6.47 2.04 11.22
CA PHE A 163 6.09 2.46 9.88
C PHE A 163 7.26 3.21 9.20
N GLY A 164 7.90 4.16 9.91
CA GLY A 164 9.04 4.90 9.37
C GLY A 164 10.24 4.01 9.03
N ALA A 165 10.52 2.99 9.82
CA ALA A 165 11.58 2.01 9.50
C ALA A 165 11.27 1.23 8.21
N LEU A 166 10.02 0.78 8.04
CA LEU A 166 9.57 0.11 6.82
C LEU A 166 9.64 1.05 5.62
N ASP A 167 9.10 2.26 5.76
CA ASP A 167 9.05 3.27 4.71
C ASP A 167 10.45 3.61 4.19
N GLU A 168 11.42 3.83 5.09
CA GLU A 168 12.81 4.11 4.73
C GLU A 168 13.49 2.92 4.04
N VAL A 169 13.26 1.69 4.48
CA VAL A 169 13.80 0.49 3.81
C VAL A 169 13.29 0.40 2.37
N VAL A 170 12.00 0.64 2.15
CA VAL A 170 11.41 0.65 0.81
C VAL A 170 11.95 1.82 -0.03
N ALA A 171 12.10 3.02 0.56
CA ALA A 171 12.66 4.19 -0.11
C ALA A 171 14.09 3.92 -0.61
N GLN A 172 14.96 3.40 0.25
CA GLN A 172 16.34 3.06 -0.10
C GLN A 172 16.39 1.97 -1.20
N TRP A 173 15.53 0.97 -1.12
CA TRP A 173 15.41 -0.04 -2.17
C TRP A 173 15.00 0.55 -3.52
N LEU A 174 14.08 1.52 -3.54
CA LEU A 174 13.66 2.19 -4.78
C LEU A 174 14.75 3.06 -5.39
N LEU A 175 15.58 3.70 -4.56
CA LEU A 175 16.69 4.56 -4.98
C LEU A 175 17.91 3.77 -5.47
N ALA A 176 18.05 2.51 -5.07
CA ALA A 176 19.19 1.69 -5.44
C ALA A 176 19.20 1.37 -6.94
N SER A 177 20.37 1.54 -7.58
CA SER A 177 20.57 1.23 -9.01
C SER A 177 20.48 -0.26 -9.31
N ARG A 178 20.90 -1.10 -8.34
CA ARG A 178 20.85 -2.57 -8.39
C ARG A 178 20.39 -3.08 -7.02
N PRO A 179 19.10 -2.98 -6.70
CA PRO A 179 18.63 -3.42 -5.40
C PRO A 179 18.71 -4.94 -5.27
N ALA A 180 19.06 -5.41 -4.06
CA ALA A 180 18.76 -6.78 -3.65
C ALA A 180 17.23 -6.99 -3.64
N PRO A 181 16.73 -8.23 -3.67
CA PRO A 181 15.32 -8.48 -3.47
C PRO A 181 14.82 -7.81 -2.18
N LEU A 182 13.68 -7.09 -2.25
CA LEU A 182 13.17 -6.36 -1.07
C LEU A 182 12.80 -7.32 0.07
N GLU A 183 12.40 -8.52 -0.27
CA GLU A 183 12.04 -9.59 0.64
C GLU A 183 13.22 -10.01 1.54
N ASP A 184 14.45 -9.84 1.08
CA ASP A 184 15.66 -10.14 1.86
C ASP A 184 15.81 -9.22 3.07
N ALA A 185 15.14 -8.06 3.07
CA ALA A 185 15.10 -7.16 4.22
C ALA A 185 14.21 -7.70 5.37
N TYR A 186 13.26 -8.60 5.07
CA TYR A 186 12.27 -9.07 6.04
C TYR A 186 12.88 -9.67 7.32
N PRO A 187 13.82 -10.63 7.26
CA PRO A 187 14.34 -11.25 8.49
C PRO A 187 14.99 -10.23 9.43
N THR A 188 15.78 -9.31 8.87
CA THR A 188 16.48 -8.28 9.64
C THR A 188 15.52 -7.26 10.22
N LEU A 189 14.63 -6.72 9.38
CA LEU A 189 13.64 -5.71 9.81
C LEU A 189 12.71 -6.29 10.87
N ARG A 190 12.21 -7.51 10.66
CA ARG A 190 11.41 -8.26 11.63
C ARG A 190 12.10 -8.35 12.98
N ALA A 191 13.36 -8.80 13.01
CA ALA A 191 14.10 -8.96 14.25
C ALA A 191 14.31 -7.64 15.00
N ILE A 192 14.64 -6.56 14.28
CA ILE A 192 14.80 -5.21 14.85
C ILE A 192 13.47 -4.74 15.48
N LEU A 193 12.38 -4.83 14.74
CA LEU A 193 11.08 -4.35 15.18
C LEU A 193 10.57 -5.14 16.40
N LEU A 194 10.65 -6.47 16.38
CA LEU A 194 10.20 -7.31 17.48
C LEU A 194 11.03 -7.10 18.76
N ARG A 195 12.36 -6.95 18.64
CA ARG A 195 13.22 -6.61 19.79
C ARG A 195 12.86 -5.27 20.39
N SER A 196 12.51 -4.29 19.57
CA SER A 196 12.16 -2.94 20.04
C SER A 196 10.96 -2.90 20.96
N VAL A 197 10.12 -3.93 20.94
CA VAL A 197 8.92 -4.05 21.78
C VAL A 197 9.04 -5.14 22.85
N GLY A 198 10.23 -5.72 23.03
CA GLY A 198 10.49 -6.68 24.10
C GLY A 198 10.05 -8.12 23.80
N VAL A 199 9.85 -8.48 22.52
CA VAL A 199 9.66 -9.90 22.13
C VAL A 199 10.93 -10.67 22.37
N THR A 200 10.83 -11.87 22.98
CA THR A 200 11.97 -12.68 23.38
C THR A 200 12.75 -13.24 22.19
N GLU A 201 14.06 -13.45 22.37
CA GLU A 201 14.93 -14.04 21.34
C GLU A 201 14.46 -15.44 20.90
N GLU A 202 13.91 -16.23 21.83
CA GLU A 202 13.33 -17.55 21.52
C GLU A 202 12.18 -17.43 20.51
N ARG A 203 11.28 -16.47 20.72
CA ARG A 203 10.17 -16.22 19.80
C ARG A 203 10.68 -15.70 18.44
N ILE A 204 11.67 -14.84 18.45
CA ILE A 204 12.30 -14.33 17.22
C ILE A 204 12.98 -15.45 16.45
N ALA A 205 13.74 -16.33 17.14
CA ALA A 205 14.43 -17.46 16.54
C ALA A 205 13.48 -18.56 16.00
N ALA A 206 12.34 -18.76 16.65
CA ALA A 206 11.32 -19.70 16.18
C ALA A 206 10.76 -19.36 14.78
N GLY A 207 10.95 -18.12 14.35
CA GLY A 207 10.48 -17.63 13.05
C GLY A 207 8.96 -17.39 13.02
N PRO A 208 8.44 -16.81 11.94
CA PRO A 208 7.02 -16.68 11.72
C PRO A 208 6.41 -18.09 11.51
N VAL A 209 5.21 -18.30 11.99
CA VAL A 209 4.41 -19.47 11.62
C VAL A 209 4.08 -19.33 10.12
N VAL A 210 4.84 -20.02 9.27
CA VAL A 210 4.71 -19.89 7.81
C VAL A 210 3.54 -20.72 7.34
N GLN A 211 2.40 -20.11 7.09
CA GLN A 211 1.45 -20.67 6.13
C GLN A 211 1.81 -20.10 4.73
N PRO A 212 1.96 -20.93 3.69
CA PRO A 212 2.19 -20.42 2.35
C PRO A 212 0.98 -19.60 1.91
N LEU A 213 1.23 -18.31 1.58
CA LEU A 213 0.22 -17.44 1.01
C LEU A 213 -0.29 -18.05 -0.30
N ALA A 214 -1.61 -18.08 -0.47
CA ALA A 214 -2.22 -18.54 -1.70
C ALA A 214 -1.65 -17.75 -2.89
N THR A 215 -1.13 -18.48 -3.87
CA THR A 215 -0.64 -17.93 -5.14
C THR A 215 -1.72 -17.08 -5.79
N PHE A 216 -1.38 -15.82 -6.13
CA PHE A 216 -2.28 -14.94 -6.87
C PHE A 216 -2.45 -15.40 -8.30
N PRO A 217 -3.66 -15.28 -8.88
CA PRO A 217 -3.79 -15.39 -10.32
C PRO A 217 -2.98 -14.24 -10.95
N GLU A 218 -2.01 -14.60 -11.78
CA GLU A 218 -1.30 -13.67 -12.65
C GLU A 218 -2.35 -12.91 -13.47
N THR A 219 -2.38 -11.59 -13.31
CA THR A 219 -3.13 -10.73 -14.22
C THR A 219 -2.46 -10.91 -15.57
N SER A 220 -3.14 -11.57 -16.51
CA SER A 220 -2.69 -11.79 -17.88
C SER A 220 -2.13 -10.50 -18.47
N GLN A 221 -0.99 -10.69 -19.14
CA GLN A 221 -0.20 -9.70 -19.88
C GLN A 221 -1.03 -8.91 -20.87
#